data_5f8ffd3170f019bcfccb56008b169bb0
#
_entry.id   5f8ffd3170f019bcfccb56008b169bb0
#
_cell.length_a   1.000
_cell.length_b   1.000
_cell.length_c   1.000
_cell.angle_alpha   90.00
_cell.angle_beta   90.00
_cell.angle_gamma   90.00
#
_symmetry.space_group_name_H-M   'P 1'
#
loop_
_entity.id
_entity.type
_entity.pdbx_description
1 polymer ?
#
loop_
_entity_poly.entity_id
_entity_poly.type
_entity_poly.pdbx_seq_one_letter_code
_entity_poly.pdbx_strand_id
1 'polypeptide(L)'
;MPNIVIPYKPRVLQKILHKEIDKHRFSVCVLHRRAGKTVMCINHMLKAALTNKLLNPRYAFISPYRLQGKATAWDYIKQFAGKIPGTKFNESELRCDLPNGARITILGAENDQAIRGISLDGCVFDETQSIKPTIFPEVIRPALADRKGWCIFIGTPKGRNSFYQLYEQALRNKTWYACTYKASETGILDEEELQAARDVMSKDLYEQEFECS
;
A
#
# COMPACT_ATOMS: atom_id res chain seq x y z
N MET A 1 -28.16 0.11 8.74
CA MET A 1 -27.54 -0.01 7.41
C MET A 1 -27.45 -1.49 7.09
N PRO A 2 -27.69 -1.94 5.86
CA PRO A 2 -27.49 -3.34 5.52
C PRO A 2 -26.03 -3.72 5.76
N ASN A 3 -25.80 -4.93 6.28
CA ASN A 3 -24.44 -5.46 6.45
C ASN A 3 -23.79 -5.64 5.06
N ILE A 4 -22.80 -4.83 4.76
CA ILE A 4 -22.04 -4.93 3.52
C ILE A 4 -20.89 -5.90 3.77
N VAL A 5 -20.86 -6.98 2.99
CA VAL A 5 -19.78 -7.96 3.05
C VAL A 5 -18.84 -7.75 1.86
N ILE A 6 -17.63 -7.28 2.13
CA ILE A 6 -16.57 -7.22 1.13
C ILE A 6 -15.95 -8.63 1.04
N PRO A 7 -15.83 -9.22 -0.17
CA PRO A 7 -15.33 -10.58 -0.35
C PRO A 7 -13.79 -10.65 -0.22
N TYR A 8 -13.27 -10.16 0.87
CA TYR A 8 -11.86 -10.19 1.21
C TYR A 8 -11.63 -11.16 2.37
N LYS A 9 -10.85 -12.20 2.11
CA LYS A 9 -10.44 -13.17 3.13
C LYS A 9 -8.94 -13.04 3.35
N PRO A 10 -8.50 -12.29 4.37
CA PRO A 10 -7.08 -12.06 4.61
C PRO A 10 -6.36 -13.36 4.98
N ARG A 11 -5.20 -13.59 4.36
CA ARG A 11 -4.24 -14.63 4.75
C ARG A 11 -3.67 -14.32 6.14
N VAL A 12 -3.01 -15.30 6.76
CA VAL A 12 -2.40 -15.13 8.10
C VAL A 12 -1.49 -13.90 8.15
N LEU A 13 -0.57 -13.77 7.19
CA LEU A 13 0.32 -12.61 7.10
C LEU A 13 -0.46 -11.29 6.99
N GLN A 14 -1.47 -11.23 6.15
CA GLN A 14 -2.29 -10.03 5.98
C GLN A 14 -3.04 -9.65 7.27
N LYS A 15 -3.51 -10.63 8.05
CA LYS A 15 -4.14 -10.38 9.36
C LYS A 15 -3.16 -9.75 10.35
N ILE A 16 -1.92 -10.26 10.38
CA ILE A 16 -0.85 -9.71 11.22
C ILE A 16 -0.58 -8.25 10.81
N LEU A 17 -0.41 -8.00 9.51
CA LEU A 17 -0.14 -6.66 9.00
C LEU A 17 -1.28 -5.69 9.31
N HIS A 18 -2.55 -6.05 9.08
CA HIS A 18 -3.69 -5.20 9.44
C HIS A 18 -3.68 -4.81 10.91
N LYS A 19 -3.45 -5.78 11.80
CA LYS A 19 -3.41 -5.55 13.24
C LYS A 19 -2.30 -4.59 13.66
N GLU A 20 -1.11 -4.73 13.09
CA GLU A 20 0.02 -3.88 13.44
C GLU A 20 -0.10 -2.48 12.81
N ILE A 21 -0.55 -2.39 11.56
CA ILE A 21 -0.79 -1.11 10.89
C ILE A 21 -1.87 -0.29 11.61
N ASP A 22 -2.93 -0.91 12.09
CA ASP A 22 -3.99 -0.23 12.85
C ASP A 22 -3.48 0.46 14.14
N LYS A 23 -2.33 0.02 14.69
CA LYS A 23 -1.73 0.59 15.91
C LYS A 23 -0.74 1.74 15.63
N HIS A 24 -0.32 1.91 14.38
CA HIS A 24 0.77 2.82 14.04
C HIS A 24 0.33 3.80 12.95
N ARG A 25 0.77 5.06 13.08
CA ARG A 25 0.49 6.07 12.06
C ARG A 25 1.30 5.84 10.78
N PHE A 26 2.52 5.37 10.92
CA PHE A 26 3.43 5.10 9.81
C PHE A 26 3.94 3.68 9.87
N SER A 27 3.91 2.98 8.75
CA SER A 27 4.31 1.58 8.66
C SER A 27 5.18 1.33 7.43
N VAL A 28 6.30 0.66 7.60
CA VAL A 28 7.22 0.27 6.52
C VAL A 28 7.26 -1.24 6.44
N CYS A 29 6.72 -1.80 5.36
CA CYS A 29 6.59 -3.25 5.17
C CYS A 29 7.41 -3.69 3.96
N VAL A 30 8.54 -4.33 4.23
CA VAL A 30 9.39 -4.97 3.23
C VAL A 30 8.88 -6.41 3.05
N LEU A 31 8.28 -6.67 1.91
CA LEU A 31 7.56 -7.93 1.69
C LEU A 31 8.00 -8.55 0.36
N HIS A 32 8.18 -9.85 0.38
CA HIS A 32 8.54 -10.60 -0.81
C HIS A 32 7.51 -10.45 -1.95
N ARG A 33 7.92 -10.75 -3.17
CA ARG A 33 7.04 -10.79 -4.33
C ARG A 33 5.92 -11.81 -4.11
N ARG A 34 4.69 -11.50 -4.53
CA ARG A 34 3.47 -12.33 -4.34
C ARG A 34 2.97 -12.47 -2.90
N ALA A 35 3.49 -11.71 -1.94
CA ALA A 35 2.99 -11.69 -0.56
C ALA A 35 1.54 -11.18 -0.41
N GLY A 36 0.95 -10.60 -1.46
CA GLY A 36 -0.40 -10.04 -1.42
C GLY A 36 -0.46 -8.60 -0.88
N LYS A 37 0.63 -7.85 -1.01
CA LYS A 37 0.80 -6.46 -0.55
C LYS A 37 -0.34 -5.54 -1.01
N THR A 38 -0.54 -5.48 -2.32
CA THR A 38 -1.50 -4.57 -2.96
C THR A 38 -2.93 -4.83 -2.49
N VAL A 39 -3.36 -6.08 -2.49
CA VAL A 39 -4.70 -6.47 -2.03
C VAL A 39 -4.91 -6.13 -0.56
N MET A 40 -3.92 -6.39 0.27
CA MET A 40 -3.93 -6.04 1.69
C MET A 40 -4.10 -4.53 1.89
N CYS A 41 -3.28 -3.72 1.24
CA CYS A 41 -3.32 -2.26 1.35
C CYS A 41 -4.62 -1.65 0.85
N ILE A 42 -5.17 -2.15 -0.26
CA ILE A 42 -6.46 -1.70 -0.80
C ILE A 42 -7.58 -1.98 0.20
N ASN A 43 -7.64 -3.18 0.76
CA ASN A 43 -8.68 -3.52 1.73
C ASN A 43 -8.50 -2.79 3.06
N HIS A 44 -7.26 -2.52 3.47
CA HIS A 44 -6.99 -1.66 4.63
C HIS A 44 -7.51 -0.24 4.41
N MET A 45 -7.24 0.32 3.25
CA MET A 45 -7.72 1.65 2.84
C MET A 45 -9.25 1.71 2.76
N LEU A 46 -9.90 0.68 2.18
CA LEU A 46 -11.37 0.59 2.11
C LEU A 46 -12.00 0.55 3.51
N LYS A 47 -11.46 -0.27 4.42
CA LYS A 47 -11.91 -0.32 5.80
C LYS A 47 -11.79 1.05 6.47
N ALA A 48 -10.62 1.68 6.35
CA ALA A 48 -10.39 3.02 6.91
C ALA A 48 -11.36 4.05 6.32
N ALA A 49 -11.56 4.06 5.01
CA ALA A 49 -12.45 4.98 4.31
C ALA A 49 -13.92 4.81 4.75
N LEU A 50 -14.39 3.59 4.92
CA LEU A 50 -15.77 3.29 5.34
C LEU A 50 -16.04 3.59 6.81
N THR A 51 -15.02 3.50 7.65
CA THR A 51 -15.15 3.71 9.11
C THR A 51 -14.79 5.11 9.57
N ASN A 52 -14.16 5.91 8.71
CA ASN A 52 -13.82 7.30 9.04
C ASN A 52 -15.08 8.15 9.18
N LYS A 53 -15.19 8.85 10.31
CA LYS A 53 -16.35 9.71 10.64
C LYS A 53 -16.12 11.18 10.27
N LEU A 54 -14.95 11.53 9.78
CA LEU A 54 -14.69 12.89 9.33
C LEU A 54 -15.45 13.18 8.03
N LEU A 55 -15.69 14.45 7.76
CA LEU A 55 -16.35 14.86 6.53
C LEU A 55 -15.42 14.64 5.33
N ASN A 56 -15.95 13.98 4.30
CA ASN A 56 -15.23 13.76 3.03
C ASN A 56 -13.81 13.19 3.20
N PRO A 57 -13.63 12.00 3.78
CA PRO A 57 -12.29 11.41 3.93
C PRO A 57 -11.60 11.17 2.58
N ARG A 58 -10.28 11.38 2.54
CA ARG A 58 -9.47 11.28 1.31
C ARG A 58 -8.31 10.33 1.50
N TYR A 59 -8.19 9.40 0.58
CA TYR A 59 -7.16 8.38 0.58
C TYR A 59 -6.48 8.29 -0.79
N ALA A 60 -5.21 8.00 -0.82
CA ALA A 60 -4.44 7.84 -2.05
C ALA A 60 -3.64 6.54 -2.07
N PHE A 61 -3.68 5.86 -3.21
CA PHE A 61 -2.74 4.79 -3.56
C PHE A 61 -1.71 5.38 -4.52
N ILE A 62 -0.47 5.49 -4.06
CA ILE A 62 0.60 6.23 -4.73
C ILE A 62 1.61 5.23 -5.28
N SER A 63 1.78 5.23 -6.59
CA SER A 63 2.78 4.42 -7.31
C SER A 63 3.85 5.32 -7.93
N PRO A 64 5.00 4.79 -8.35
CA PRO A 64 6.00 5.58 -9.06
C PRO A 64 5.41 6.30 -10.28
N TYR A 65 4.59 5.58 -11.04
CA TYR A 65 3.86 6.10 -12.19
C TYR A 65 2.37 5.80 -12.06
N ARG A 66 1.52 6.76 -12.44
CA ARG A 66 0.06 6.61 -12.36
C ARG A 66 -0.47 5.43 -13.17
N LEU A 67 0.09 5.17 -14.36
CA LEU A 67 -0.28 4.02 -15.19
C LEU A 67 0.10 2.68 -14.54
N GLN A 68 1.20 2.64 -13.81
CA GLN A 68 1.59 1.46 -13.03
C GLN A 68 0.57 1.20 -11.89
N GLY A 69 0.18 2.24 -11.17
CA GLY A 69 -0.86 2.16 -10.14
C GLY A 69 -2.20 1.68 -10.71
N LYS A 70 -2.58 2.17 -11.89
CA LYS A 70 -3.76 1.67 -12.61
C LYS A 70 -3.66 0.17 -12.87
N ALA A 71 -2.55 -0.28 -13.44
CA ALA A 71 -2.35 -1.68 -13.80
C ALA A 71 -2.32 -2.63 -12.58
N THR A 72 -1.81 -2.17 -11.44
CA THR A 72 -1.63 -3.01 -10.25
C THR A 72 -2.78 -2.96 -9.27
N ALA A 73 -3.50 -1.84 -9.15
CA ALA A 73 -4.44 -1.60 -8.07
C ALA A 73 -5.87 -1.29 -8.51
N TRP A 74 -6.09 -0.72 -9.69
CA TRP A 74 -7.41 -0.20 -10.06
C TRP A 74 -8.48 -1.28 -10.16
N ASP A 75 -8.17 -2.41 -10.75
CA ASP A 75 -9.12 -3.53 -10.86
C ASP A 75 -9.46 -4.12 -9.48
N TYR A 76 -8.51 -4.17 -8.57
CA TYR A 76 -8.76 -4.59 -7.19
C TYR A 76 -9.65 -3.60 -6.44
N ILE A 77 -9.44 -2.29 -6.60
CA ILE A 77 -10.32 -1.27 -6.02
C ILE A 77 -11.76 -1.47 -6.52
N LYS A 78 -11.95 -1.64 -7.83
CA LYS A 78 -13.27 -1.92 -8.42
C LYS A 78 -13.88 -3.23 -7.92
N GLN A 79 -13.07 -4.27 -7.82
CA GLN A 79 -13.52 -5.59 -7.35
C GLN A 79 -14.09 -5.53 -5.93
N PHE A 80 -13.37 -4.88 -5.02
CA PHE A 80 -13.77 -4.84 -3.60
C PHE A 80 -14.77 -3.73 -3.32
N ALA A 81 -14.52 -2.51 -3.78
CA ALA A 81 -15.42 -1.38 -3.54
C ALA A 81 -16.73 -1.47 -4.34
N GLY A 82 -16.73 -2.17 -5.48
CA GLY A 82 -17.93 -2.40 -6.29
C GLY A 82 -19.03 -3.20 -5.59
N LYS A 83 -18.71 -3.89 -4.49
CA LYS A 83 -19.68 -4.60 -3.65
C LYS A 83 -20.42 -3.66 -2.67
N ILE A 84 -19.98 -2.41 -2.58
CA ILE A 84 -20.59 -1.41 -1.70
C ILE A 84 -21.62 -0.64 -2.51
N PRO A 85 -22.95 -0.76 -2.21
CA PRO A 85 -23.97 -0.05 -2.93
C PRO A 85 -23.77 1.48 -2.89
N GLY A 86 -23.93 2.13 -4.04
CA GLY A 86 -23.73 3.57 -4.16
C GLY A 86 -22.29 4.02 -4.44
N THR A 87 -21.34 3.09 -4.54
CA THR A 87 -19.98 3.40 -4.97
C THR A 87 -19.95 3.83 -6.44
N LYS A 88 -19.20 4.88 -6.73
CA LYS A 88 -19.00 5.42 -8.09
C LYS A 88 -17.52 5.37 -8.47
N PHE A 89 -17.26 5.04 -9.73
CA PHE A 89 -15.90 4.99 -10.28
C PHE A 89 -15.74 6.00 -11.40
N ASN A 90 -14.64 6.74 -11.40
CA ASN A 90 -14.23 7.60 -12.49
C ASN A 90 -12.94 7.03 -13.11
N GLU A 91 -13.08 6.47 -14.31
CA GLU A 91 -11.98 5.77 -15.01
C GLU A 91 -10.87 6.74 -15.49
N SER A 92 -11.23 7.98 -15.84
CA SER A 92 -10.25 8.97 -16.31
C SER A 92 -9.42 9.53 -15.16
N GLU A 93 -10.03 9.72 -13.99
CA GLU A 93 -9.36 10.24 -12.81
C GLU A 93 -8.81 9.13 -11.89
N LEU A 94 -9.12 7.86 -12.17
CA LEU A 94 -8.82 6.70 -11.31
C LEU A 94 -9.28 6.93 -9.87
N ARG A 95 -10.53 7.33 -9.73
CA ARG A 95 -11.16 7.77 -8.50
C ARG A 95 -12.34 6.88 -8.15
N CYS A 96 -12.38 6.42 -6.91
CA CYS A 96 -13.47 5.67 -6.32
C CYS A 96 -14.14 6.53 -5.25
N ASP A 97 -15.41 6.90 -5.46
CA ASP A 97 -16.23 7.64 -4.49
C ASP A 97 -17.15 6.68 -3.76
N LEU A 98 -17.03 6.62 -2.45
CA LEU A 98 -17.83 5.78 -1.57
C LEU A 98 -19.09 6.52 -1.10
N PRO A 99 -20.18 5.80 -0.74
CA PRO A 99 -21.48 6.42 -0.40
C PRO A 99 -21.44 7.30 0.85
N ASN A 100 -20.44 7.16 1.72
CA ASN A 100 -20.24 8.01 2.90
C ASN A 100 -19.44 9.29 2.62
N GLY A 101 -19.16 9.62 1.36
CA GLY A 101 -18.35 10.77 0.96
C GLY A 101 -16.86 10.55 0.93
N ALA A 102 -16.38 9.37 1.36
CA ALA A 102 -14.96 9.03 1.27
C ALA A 102 -14.53 8.79 -0.19
N ARG A 103 -13.27 9.07 -0.47
CA ARG A 103 -12.67 8.93 -1.80
C ARG A 103 -11.33 8.23 -1.74
N ILE A 104 -11.11 7.33 -2.66
CA ILE A 104 -9.82 6.69 -2.90
C ILE A 104 -9.38 7.02 -4.32
N THR A 105 -8.17 7.55 -4.47
CA THR A 105 -7.61 7.94 -5.79
C THR A 105 -6.28 7.26 -6.00
N ILE A 106 -6.02 6.80 -7.22
CA ILE A 106 -4.68 6.37 -7.65
C ILE A 106 -3.91 7.58 -8.15
N LEU A 107 -2.73 7.82 -7.60
CA LEU A 107 -1.84 8.92 -7.93
C LEU A 107 -0.47 8.38 -8.36
N GLY A 108 0.20 9.10 -9.23
CA GLY A 108 1.58 8.83 -9.63
C GLY A 108 2.53 9.83 -8.98
N ALA A 109 3.60 9.33 -8.39
CA ALA A 109 4.63 10.18 -7.79
C ALA A 109 5.43 11.00 -8.81
N GLU A 110 5.33 10.65 -10.10
CA GLU A 110 5.91 11.44 -11.21
C GLU A 110 5.27 12.82 -11.36
N ASN A 111 4.04 12.97 -10.89
CA ASN A 111 3.32 14.24 -10.93
C ASN A 111 3.04 14.73 -9.50
N ASP A 112 4.09 15.18 -8.83
CA ASP A 112 3.99 15.67 -7.45
C ASP A 112 3.12 16.94 -7.33
N GLN A 113 3.00 17.73 -8.39
CA GLN A 113 2.14 18.92 -8.42
C GLN A 113 0.66 18.55 -8.25
N ALA A 114 0.22 17.41 -8.77
CA ALA A 114 -1.16 16.95 -8.61
C ALA A 114 -1.48 16.53 -7.15
N ILE A 115 -0.45 16.25 -6.36
CA ILE A 115 -0.58 15.84 -4.96
C ILE A 115 -0.48 17.03 -4.00
N ARG A 116 0.21 18.09 -4.43
CA ARG A 116 0.36 19.31 -3.62
C ARG A 116 -1.00 19.98 -3.39
N GLY A 117 -1.25 20.43 -2.17
CA GLY A 117 -2.47 21.14 -1.78
C GLY A 117 -3.69 20.23 -1.49
N ILE A 118 -3.56 18.90 -1.55
CA ILE A 118 -4.60 17.99 -1.07
C ILE A 118 -4.37 17.63 0.40
N SER A 119 -5.47 17.36 1.13
CA SER A 119 -5.41 16.78 2.47
C SER A 119 -5.75 15.30 2.39
N LEU A 120 -5.00 14.46 3.10
CA LEU A 120 -5.15 13.02 3.11
C LEU A 120 -5.39 12.48 4.52
N ASP A 121 -6.37 11.60 4.66
CA ASP A 121 -6.60 10.81 5.87
C ASP A 121 -5.72 9.56 5.93
N GLY A 122 -5.25 9.10 4.77
CA GLY A 122 -4.30 8.02 4.66
C GLY A 122 -3.81 7.80 3.24
N CYS A 123 -2.65 7.17 3.12
CA CYS A 123 -2.10 6.79 1.82
C CYS A 123 -1.24 5.53 1.90
N VAL A 124 -1.05 4.94 0.73
CA VAL A 124 -0.16 3.81 0.50
C VAL A 124 0.88 4.23 -0.53
N PHE A 125 2.15 4.01 -0.23
CA PHE A 125 3.25 4.07 -1.20
C PHE A 125 3.52 2.66 -1.69
N ASP A 126 3.16 2.38 -2.92
CA ASP A 126 3.48 1.12 -3.61
C ASP A 126 4.80 1.25 -4.36
N GLU A 127 5.58 0.17 -4.41
CA GLU A 127 6.91 0.17 -5.03
C GLU A 127 7.78 1.33 -4.51
N THR A 128 7.79 1.52 -3.18
CA THR A 128 8.46 2.64 -2.50
C THR A 128 9.93 2.80 -2.92
N GLN A 129 10.62 1.70 -3.21
CA GLN A 129 12.02 1.69 -3.67
C GLN A 129 12.23 2.42 -5.01
N SER A 130 11.18 2.67 -5.76
CA SER A 130 11.21 3.34 -7.08
C SER A 130 10.65 4.76 -7.05
N ILE A 131 10.21 5.25 -5.89
CA ILE A 131 9.71 6.62 -5.70
C ILE A 131 10.85 7.52 -5.22
N LYS A 132 10.90 8.76 -5.72
CA LYS A 132 11.87 9.75 -5.25
C LYS A 132 11.74 9.96 -3.73
N PRO A 133 12.86 9.91 -2.97
CA PRO A 133 12.81 10.00 -1.50
C PRO A 133 12.27 11.32 -0.97
N THR A 134 12.27 12.38 -1.76
CA THR A 134 11.75 13.70 -1.39
C THR A 134 10.21 13.80 -1.42
N ILE A 135 9.53 12.89 -2.11
CA ILE A 135 8.06 12.92 -2.26
C ILE A 135 7.36 12.81 -0.89
N PHE A 136 7.82 11.90 -0.03
CA PHE A 136 7.19 11.77 1.27
C PHE A 136 7.37 13.02 2.15
N PRO A 137 8.59 13.49 2.46
CA PRO A 137 8.78 14.63 3.37
C PRO A 137 8.26 15.94 2.82
N GLU A 138 8.38 16.19 1.51
CA GLU A 138 8.05 17.48 0.92
C GLU A 138 6.60 17.62 0.46
N VAL A 139 5.95 16.52 0.09
CA VAL A 139 4.62 16.54 -0.53
C VAL A 139 3.57 15.82 0.33
N ILE A 140 3.84 14.56 0.69
CA ILE A 140 2.85 13.72 1.36
C ILE A 140 2.77 14.02 2.86
N ARG A 141 3.89 14.21 3.52
CA ARG A 141 3.89 14.49 4.97
C ARG A 141 3.09 15.76 5.33
N PRO A 142 3.19 16.86 4.57
CA PRO A 142 2.29 18.01 4.72
C PRO A 142 0.82 17.66 4.44
N ALA A 143 0.52 16.89 3.39
CA ALA A 143 -0.85 16.48 3.05
C ALA A 143 -1.54 15.64 4.16
N LEU A 144 -0.77 14.94 4.97
CA LEU A 144 -1.26 14.15 6.12
C LEU A 144 -1.38 14.95 7.42
N ALA A 145 -0.92 16.19 7.45
CA ALA A 145 -0.76 16.95 8.71
C ALA A 145 -2.11 17.32 9.34
N ASP A 146 -2.99 17.95 8.58
CA ASP A 146 -4.27 18.50 9.07
C ASP A 146 -5.22 17.42 9.59
N ARG A 147 -5.22 16.28 8.94
CA ARG A 147 -6.12 15.16 9.22
C ARG A 147 -5.47 14.10 10.11
N LYS A 148 -4.21 14.28 10.50
CA LYS A 148 -3.37 13.29 11.20
C LYS A 148 -3.39 11.94 10.47
N GLY A 149 -3.34 12.02 9.14
CA GLY A 149 -3.41 10.86 8.24
C GLY A 149 -2.25 9.90 8.43
N TRP A 150 -2.49 8.64 8.08
CA TRP A 150 -1.51 7.56 8.15
C TRP A 150 -0.85 7.28 6.80
N CYS A 151 0.29 6.60 6.83
CA CYS A 151 0.98 6.16 5.61
C CYS A 151 1.56 4.75 5.77
N ILE A 152 1.33 3.93 4.75
CA ILE A 152 1.92 2.59 4.60
C ILE A 152 2.89 2.63 3.42
N PHE A 153 4.14 2.25 3.66
CA PHE A 153 5.17 2.06 2.64
C PHE A 153 5.33 0.58 2.39
N ILE A 154 5.08 0.14 1.16
CA ILE A 154 5.28 -1.24 0.73
C ILE A 154 6.24 -1.30 -0.45
N GLY A 155 7.00 -2.38 -0.52
CA GLY A 155 7.93 -2.62 -1.61
C GLY A 155 8.74 -3.89 -1.40
N THR A 156 9.57 -4.17 -2.39
CA THR A 156 10.64 -5.17 -2.33
C THR A 156 11.99 -4.45 -2.22
N PRO A 157 13.02 -5.06 -1.64
CA PRO A 157 14.34 -4.44 -1.59
C PRO A 157 14.89 -4.17 -3.00
N LYS A 158 15.69 -3.12 -3.11
CA LYS A 158 16.44 -2.79 -4.32
C LYS A 158 17.78 -2.18 -3.91
N GLY A 159 18.65 -3.01 -3.34
CA GLY A 159 19.90 -2.55 -2.74
C GLY A 159 19.67 -1.62 -1.54
N ARG A 160 20.72 -0.94 -1.08
CA ARG A 160 20.68 0.00 0.05
C ARG A 160 20.27 1.40 -0.39
N ASN A 161 19.09 1.51 -0.97
CA ASN A 161 18.52 2.76 -1.46
C ASN A 161 17.73 3.52 -0.37
N SER A 162 16.97 4.53 -0.78
CA SER A 162 16.13 5.33 0.12
C SER A 162 15.07 4.52 0.87
N PHE A 163 14.53 3.45 0.28
CA PHE A 163 13.57 2.57 0.95
C PHE A 163 14.23 1.78 2.08
N TYR A 164 15.45 1.30 1.86
CA TYR A 164 16.25 0.68 2.93
C TYR A 164 16.52 1.67 4.07
N GLN A 165 16.90 2.92 3.75
CA GLN A 165 17.13 3.96 4.76
C GLN A 165 15.85 4.27 5.56
N LEU A 166 14.70 4.33 4.88
CA LEU A 166 13.40 4.54 5.52
C LEU A 166 13.06 3.38 6.47
N TYR A 167 13.32 2.14 6.06
CA TYR A 167 13.14 0.95 6.89
C TYR A 167 14.03 1.00 8.15
N GLU A 168 15.31 1.32 7.99
CA GLU A 168 16.24 1.47 9.11
C GLU A 168 15.81 2.59 10.09
N GLN A 169 15.30 3.70 9.58
CA GLN A 169 14.75 4.77 10.41
C GLN A 169 13.49 4.29 11.16
N ALA A 170 12.61 3.57 10.49
CA ALA A 170 11.40 3.03 11.10
C ALA A 170 11.71 2.04 12.23
N LEU A 171 12.71 1.18 12.07
CA LEU A 171 13.16 0.26 13.13
C LEU A 171 13.63 0.99 14.40
N ARG A 172 14.22 2.18 14.25
CA ARG A 172 14.71 3.00 15.38
C ARG A 172 13.63 3.86 16.01
N ASN A 173 12.50 4.04 15.34
CA ASN A 173 11.41 4.88 15.82
C ASN A 173 10.29 4.03 16.40
N LYS A 174 10.16 4.04 17.73
CA LYS A 174 9.16 3.23 18.46
C LYS A 174 7.70 3.55 18.10
N THR A 175 7.43 4.69 17.45
CA THR A 175 6.08 5.08 17.00
C THR A 175 5.74 4.60 15.61
N TRP A 176 6.71 4.05 14.88
CA TRP A 176 6.54 3.46 13.56
C TRP A 176 6.50 1.94 13.66
N TYR A 177 5.80 1.32 12.74
CA TYR A 177 5.89 -0.12 12.51
C TYR A 177 6.83 -0.41 11.36
N ALA A 178 7.73 -1.37 11.54
CA ALA A 178 8.60 -1.86 10.49
C ALA A 178 8.65 -3.38 10.51
N CYS A 179 8.51 -4.02 9.35
CA CYS A 179 8.59 -5.46 9.22
C CYS A 179 9.22 -5.89 7.91
N THR A 180 9.80 -7.08 7.94
CA THR A 180 10.27 -7.81 6.76
C THR A 180 9.74 -9.23 6.80
N TYR A 181 9.19 -9.71 5.68
CA TYR A 181 8.74 -11.09 5.53
C TYR A 181 9.25 -11.67 4.21
N LYS A 182 9.99 -12.75 4.33
CA LYS A 182 10.60 -13.50 3.22
C LYS A 182 9.67 -14.58 2.72
N ALA A 183 9.80 -14.99 1.46
CA ALA A 183 9.00 -16.07 0.90
C ALA A 183 9.23 -17.38 1.62
N SER A 184 10.47 -17.68 2.02
CA SER A 184 10.84 -18.86 2.79
C SER A 184 10.17 -18.93 4.18
N GLU A 185 9.72 -17.80 4.74
CA GLU A 185 9.11 -17.72 6.07
C GLU A 185 7.57 -17.76 6.03
N THR A 186 6.97 -17.28 4.95
CA THR A 186 5.52 -17.06 4.90
C THR A 186 4.72 -18.28 4.46
N GLY A 187 5.32 -19.20 3.73
CA GLY A 187 4.63 -20.37 3.15
C GLY A 187 3.49 -20.02 2.18
N ILE A 188 3.47 -18.79 1.64
CA ILE A 188 2.47 -18.34 0.66
C ILE A 188 2.72 -18.96 -0.70
N LEU A 189 3.98 -19.09 -1.08
CA LEU A 189 4.43 -19.81 -2.26
C LEU A 189 4.94 -21.18 -1.81
N ASP A 190 4.63 -22.21 -2.56
CA ASP A 190 5.15 -23.53 -2.30
C ASP A 190 6.62 -23.66 -2.77
N GLU A 191 7.30 -24.70 -2.30
CA GLU A 191 8.73 -24.88 -2.60
C GLU A 191 8.98 -25.19 -4.08
N GLU A 192 8.02 -25.80 -4.78
CA GLU A 192 8.13 -26.08 -6.21
C GLU A 192 8.17 -24.77 -7.01
N GLU A 193 7.29 -23.80 -6.69
CA GLU A 193 7.28 -22.47 -7.32
C GLU A 193 8.55 -21.67 -6.97
N LEU A 194 9.03 -21.74 -5.73
CA LEU A 194 10.27 -21.08 -5.33
C LEU A 194 11.46 -21.68 -6.05
N GLN A 195 11.50 -23.00 -6.23
CA GLN A 195 12.57 -23.66 -6.98
C GLN A 195 12.51 -23.30 -8.47
N ALA A 196 11.33 -23.28 -9.08
CA ALA A 196 11.17 -22.86 -10.47
C ALA A 196 11.65 -21.41 -10.68
N ALA A 197 11.42 -20.53 -9.72
CA ALA A 197 11.95 -19.16 -9.75
C ALA A 197 13.49 -19.13 -9.66
N ARG A 198 14.09 -19.95 -8.78
CA ARG A 198 15.57 -20.05 -8.66
C ARG A 198 16.21 -20.55 -9.95
N ASP A 199 15.57 -21.44 -10.67
CA ASP A 199 16.12 -22.06 -11.89
C ASP A 199 16.25 -21.05 -13.06
N VAL A 200 15.43 -19.99 -13.06
CA VAL A 200 15.38 -19.00 -14.15
C VAL A 200 15.91 -17.61 -13.77
N MET A 201 16.11 -17.34 -12.50
CA MET A 201 16.57 -16.04 -11.98
C MET A 201 18.03 -16.12 -11.58
N SER A 202 18.75 -14.98 -11.67
CA SER A 202 20.03 -14.89 -10.98
C SER A 202 19.85 -14.99 -9.47
N LYS A 203 20.87 -15.50 -8.78
CA LYS A 203 20.81 -15.62 -7.32
C LYS A 203 20.48 -14.29 -6.64
N ASP A 204 21.12 -13.20 -7.05
CA ASP A 204 20.91 -11.87 -6.47
C ASP A 204 19.48 -11.37 -6.68
N LEU A 205 18.91 -11.63 -7.88
CA LEU A 205 17.54 -11.24 -8.17
C LEU A 205 16.54 -12.07 -7.36
N TYR A 206 16.77 -13.38 -7.22
CA TYR A 206 15.93 -14.22 -6.37
C TYR A 206 15.96 -13.77 -4.90
N GLU A 207 17.15 -13.55 -4.36
CA GLU A 207 17.32 -13.07 -2.98
C GLU A 207 16.64 -11.71 -2.78
N GLN A 208 16.73 -10.80 -3.75
CA GLN A 208 16.06 -9.51 -3.70
C GLN A 208 14.53 -9.66 -3.69
N GLU A 209 13.96 -10.39 -4.64
CA GLU A 209 12.52 -10.46 -4.87
C GLU A 209 11.79 -11.38 -3.89
N PHE A 210 12.40 -12.45 -3.46
CA PHE A 210 11.77 -13.47 -2.62
C PHE A 210 12.30 -13.51 -1.19
N GLU A 211 13.59 -13.25 -0.98
CA GLU A 211 14.21 -13.31 0.36
C GLU A 211 14.43 -11.93 0.98
N CYS A 212 13.96 -10.86 0.34
CA CYS A 212 14.03 -9.49 0.85
C CYS A 212 15.46 -9.03 1.21
N SER A 213 16.44 -9.54 0.49
CA SER A 213 17.86 -9.25 0.72
C SER A 213 18.32 -8.00 -0.02
#